data_302016ee85bd6728d0dcc84fc0b9074b
#
_entry.id   302016ee85bd6728d0dcc84fc0b9074b
#
_cell.length_a   1.000
_cell.length_b   1.000
_cell.length_c   1.000
_cell.angle_alpha   90.00
_cell.angle_beta   90.00
_cell.angle_gamma   90.00
#
_symmetry.space_group_name_H-M   'P 1'
#
loop_
_entity.id
_entity.type
_entity.pdbx_description
1 polymer ?
#
loop_
_entity_poly.entity_id
_entity_poly.type
_entity_poly.pdbx_seq_one_letter_code
_entity_poly.pdbx_strand_id
1 'polypeptide(L)' 'MNQTQFKIPLSSLRPYTVHYRNCDNQRLENCFYACDAYEARLLAMEFNRYIQEHPNSIDLIRRELIKNI' A
#
# COMPACT_ATOMS: atom_id res chain seq x y z
N MET A 1 -8.87 17.76 22.16
CA MET A 1 -8.64 17.33 21.82
C MET A 1 -7.98 16.70 21.60
N ASN A 2 -7.46 16.39 21.31
CA ASN A 2 -6.97 15.96 20.96
C ASN A 2 -6.51 15.12 20.63
N GLN A 3 -6.32 15.03 20.35
CA GLN A 3 -6.03 14.25 19.87
C GLN A 3 -5.05 13.68 19.96
N THR A 4 -4.74 12.80 20.20
CA THR A 4 -3.80 12.20 20.12
C THR A 4 -3.65 11.52 19.12
N GLN A 5 -2.82 11.65 18.35
CA GLN A 5 -2.68 10.96 17.33
C GLN A 5 -1.51 10.28 17.37
N PHE A 6 -1.41 9.12 16.88
CA PHE A 6 -0.38 8.37 16.65
C PHE A 6 0.30 8.94 15.59
N LYS A 7 1.50 9.46 15.66
CA LYS A 7 2.24 9.92 14.59
C LYS A 7 3.30 8.99 14.26
N ILE A 8 3.35 8.54 13.04
CA ILE A 8 4.40 7.68 12.54
C ILE A 8 5.44 8.57 11.91
N PRO A 9 6.68 8.54 12.38
CA PRO A 9 7.72 9.38 11.79
C PRO A 9 7.87 9.07 10.31
N LEU A 10 8.08 10.09 9.51
CA LEU A 10 8.28 9.89 8.09
C LEU A 10 9.45 8.96 7.80
N SER A 11 10.46 8.99 8.67
CA SER A 11 11.61 8.12 8.47
C SER A 11 11.26 6.64 8.61
N SER A 12 10.10 6.33 9.18
CA SER A 12 9.66 4.95 9.31
C SER A 12 8.87 4.47 8.12
N LEU A 13 8.56 5.35 7.19
CA LEU A 13 7.77 4.96 6.03
C LEU A 13 8.68 4.45 4.93
N ARG A 14 8.24 3.42 4.26
CA ARG A 14 8.99 2.82 3.16
C ARG A 14 8.05 2.67 1.97
N PRO A 15 8.56 2.70 0.77
CA PRO A 15 7.71 2.52 -0.40
C PRO A 15 7.37 1.06 -0.59
N TYR A 16 6.10 0.79 -0.81
CA TYR A 16 5.62 -0.55 -1.09
C TYR A 16 4.84 -0.51 -2.38
N THR A 17 5.00 -1.53 -3.20
CA THR A 17 4.22 -1.67 -4.42
C THR A 17 3.20 -2.77 -4.19
N VAL A 18 1.93 -2.43 -4.38
CA VAL A 18 0.84 -3.39 -4.26
C VAL A 18 0.47 -3.81 -5.68
N HIS A 19 0.68 -5.09 -5.97
CA HIS A 19 0.36 -5.64 -7.29
C HIS A 19 -0.98 -6.34 -7.20
N TYR A 20 -1.84 -6.07 -8.15
CA TYR A 20 -3.17 -6.68 -8.15
C TYR A 20 -3.63 -6.94 -9.57
N ARG A 21 -4.67 -7.74 -9.72
CA ARG A 21 -5.23 -8.04 -11.02
C ARG A 21 -6.66 -7.58 -11.07
N ASN A 22 -7.03 -6.94 -12.17
CA ASN A 22 -8.39 -6.48 -12.33
C ASN A 22 -9.25 -7.57 -12.98
N CYS A 23 -10.49 -7.26 -13.30
CA CYS A 23 -11.42 -8.24 -13.85
C CYS A 23 -11.03 -8.73 -15.23
N ASP A 24 -10.17 -7.99 -15.93
CA ASP A 24 -9.68 -8.42 -17.22
C ASP A 24 -8.37 -9.18 -17.08
N ASN A 25 -8.03 -9.53 -15.85
CA ASN A 25 -6.81 -10.26 -15.55
C ASN A 25 -5.55 -9.46 -15.91
N GLN A 26 -5.67 -8.15 -15.94
CA GLN A 26 -4.52 -7.31 -16.18
C GLN A 26 -3.81 -7.05 -14.87
N ARG A 27 -2.47 -7.05 -14.93
CA ARG A 27 -1.70 -6.83 -13.75
C ARG A 27 -1.46 -5.37 -13.59
N LEU A 28 -1.83 -4.82 -12.48
CA LEU A 28 -1.71 -3.41 -12.18
C LEU A 28 -0.97 -3.22 -10.88
N GLU A 29 -0.51 -2.02 -10.64
CA GLU A 29 0.21 -1.76 -9.40
C GLU A 29 -0.02 -0.36 -8.90
N ASN A 30 0.01 -0.22 -7.59
CA ASN A 30 -0.04 1.06 -6.92
C ASN A 30 1.11 1.10 -5.93
N CYS A 31 1.67 2.27 -5.73
CA CYS A 31 2.75 2.43 -4.79
C CYS A 31 2.33 3.30 -3.63
N PHE A 32 2.63 2.90 -2.42
CA PHE A 32 2.29 3.64 -1.22
C PHE A 32 3.48 3.68 -0.28
N TYR A 33 3.59 4.77 0.48
CA TYR A 33 4.56 4.82 1.56
C TYR A 33 3.84 4.36 2.81
N ALA A 34 4.37 3.35 3.45
CA ALA A 34 3.72 2.73 4.59
C ALA A 34 4.78 2.20 5.55
N CYS A 35 4.40 1.92 6.77
CA CYS A 35 5.36 1.44 7.75
C CYS A 35 5.58 -0.07 7.60
N ASP A 36 4.65 -0.77 7.01
CA ASP A 36 4.82 -2.21 6.76
C ASP A 36 3.85 -2.64 5.66
N ALA A 37 3.94 -3.89 5.27
CA ALA A 37 3.10 -4.41 4.19
C ALA A 37 1.62 -4.41 4.54
N TYR A 38 1.31 -4.62 5.80
CA TYR A 38 -0.08 -4.63 6.23
C TYR A 38 -0.69 -3.24 6.04
N GLU A 39 0.03 -2.20 6.44
CA GLU A 39 -0.46 -0.85 6.25
C GLU A 39 -0.56 -0.52 4.77
N ALA A 40 0.38 -0.99 3.96
CA ALA A 40 0.31 -0.76 2.52
C ALA A 40 -0.96 -1.37 1.95
N ARG A 41 -1.34 -2.55 2.45
CA ARG A 41 -2.57 -3.19 2.02
C ARG A 41 -3.79 -2.37 2.40
N LEU A 42 -3.80 -1.83 3.62
CA LEU A 42 -4.92 -1.01 4.05
C LEU A 42 -5.02 0.27 3.23
N LEU A 43 -3.88 0.87 2.90
CA LEU A 43 -3.89 2.07 2.08
C LEU A 43 -4.40 1.76 0.68
N ALA A 44 -4.01 0.61 0.13
CA ALA A 44 -4.49 0.22 -1.17
C ALA A 44 -6.01 0.06 -1.16
N MET A 45 -6.54 -0.55 -0.10
CA MET A 45 -7.97 -0.72 0.02
C MET A 45 -8.69 0.60 0.20
N GLU A 46 -8.04 1.55 0.83
CA GLU A 46 -8.66 2.84 1.05
C GLU A 46 -8.66 3.70 -0.21
N PHE A 47 -7.58 3.70 -0.95
CA PHE A 47 -7.43 4.61 -2.07
C PHE A 47 -7.68 4.00 -3.45
N ASN A 48 -7.84 2.70 -3.53
CA ASN A 48 -8.12 2.03 -4.79
C ASN A 48 -9.46 1.32 -4.68
N ARG A 49 -10.47 1.86 -5.37
CA ARG A 49 -11.80 1.32 -5.27
C ARG A 49 -11.91 -0.13 -5.68
N TYR A 50 -11.20 -0.52 -6.72
CA TYR A 50 -11.26 -1.90 -7.17
C TYR A 50 -10.75 -2.84 -6.08
N ILE A 51 -9.62 -2.49 -5.46
CA ILE A 51 -9.06 -3.32 -4.41
C ILE A 51 -9.99 -3.34 -3.20
N GLN A 52 -10.61 -2.20 -2.89
CA GLN A 52 -11.53 -2.15 -1.77
C GLN A 52 -12.66 -3.14 -1.95
N GLU A 53 -13.17 -3.24 -3.16
CA GLU A 53 -14.27 -4.14 -3.46
C GLU A 53 -13.81 -5.57 -3.71
N HIS A 54 -12.53 -5.75 -4.01
CA HIS A 54 -11.97 -7.07 -4.32
C HIS A 54 -10.63 -7.24 -3.62
N PRO A 55 -10.63 -7.35 -2.30
CA PRO A 55 -9.34 -7.41 -1.57
C PRO A 55 -8.49 -8.61 -1.97
N ASN A 56 -9.13 -9.68 -2.41
CA ASN A 56 -8.37 -10.86 -2.81
C ASN A 56 -7.71 -10.72 -4.17
N SER A 57 -7.92 -9.57 -4.84
CA SER A 57 -7.25 -9.34 -6.11
C SER A 57 -5.77 -9.03 -5.93
N ILE A 58 -5.35 -8.70 -4.72
CA ILE A 58 -3.95 -8.41 -4.47
C ILE A 58 -3.13 -9.67 -4.60
N ASP A 59 -2.13 -9.62 -5.49
CA ASP A 59 -1.24 -10.74 -5.70
C ASP A 59 -0.04 -10.69 -4.78
N LEU A 60 0.52 -9.51 -4.60
CA LEU A 60 1.79 -9.37 -3.92
C LEU A 60 1.96 -7.95 -3.42
N ILE A 61 2.52 -7.80 -2.26
CA ILE A 61 2.91 -6.50 -1.76
C ILE A 61 4.40 -6.58 -1.52
N ARG A 62 5.14 -5.75 -2.27
CA ARG A 62 6.57 -5.81 -2.22
C ARG A 62 7.16 -4.52 -1.71
N ARG A 63 8.06 -4.63 -0.76
CA ARG A 63 8.78 -3.47 -0.27
C ARG A 63 9.86 -3.13 -1.27
N GLU A 64 9.90 -1.88 -1.67
CA GLU A 64 10.89 -1.45 -2.64
C GLU A 64 12.13 -0.99 -1.91
N LEU A 65 13.26 -1.17 -2.55
CA LEU A 65 14.49 -0.68 -2.00
C LEU A 65 14.71 0.74 -2.45
N ILE A 66 15.12 1.57 -1.51
CA ILE A 66 15.45 2.93 -1.84
C ILE A 66 16.93 2.99 -2.06
N LYS A 67 17.33 3.43 -3.26
CA LYS A 67 18.72 3.56 -3.52
C LYS A 67 19.13 4.93 -3.19
N ASN A 68 20.14 5.05 -2.35
CA ASN A 68 20.68 6.31 -2.03
C ASN A 68 21.86 6.52 -2.86
N ILE A 69 21.86 7.53 -3.61
CA ILE A 69 22.95 7.76 -4.50
C ILE A 69 23.87 8.81 -4.01
#